data_2fbab236728e7bed74b996f64fe6b22f
#
_entry.id   2fbab236728e7bed74b996f64fe6b22f
#
_cell.length_a   1.000
_cell.length_b   1.000
_cell.length_c   1.000
_cell.angle_alpha   90.00
_cell.angle_beta   90.00
_cell.angle_gamma   90.00
#
_symmetry.space_group_name_H-M   'P 1'
#
loop_
_entity.id
_entity.type
_entity.pdbx_description
1 polymer ?
#
loop_
_entity_poly.entity_id
_entity_poly.type
_entity_poly.pdbx_seq_one_letter_code
_entity_poly.pdbx_strand_id
1 'polypeptide(L)'
;MTAVAPPDIVTATVDAGEKKAHIPGWQLALRGFLAVYLLGAATTLAVMVTDATGVEIVGAVLFPIGLTLVVLLGWELVTGAYGLVPLAVMEKRVRVRDCLRVFGWMILGHTIGGLAAAWMITSVLTGMGTEPDATGAQALADLAVEKTIAYKEAGLVTGLSWVTLSAVLCNWLVALGVIMSFSSSSTSGKILAIWLPILTFFALGYEHAVVNHFTIPAGMMLGADVSVADWLLWNQIPVHIGNFIGGFTLAGLGLYFAQRTRVDRTEPAGD
;
A
#
# COMPACT_ATOMS: atom_id res chain seq x y z
N MET A 1 -22.86 -0.79 -17.90
CA MET A 1 -21.97 -0.30 -16.82
C MET A 1 -21.58 1.14 -17.19
N THR A 2 -22.03 2.13 -16.43
CA THR A 2 -21.69 3.52 -16.70
C THR A 2 -20.38 3.82 -15.97
N ALA A 3 -19.36 4.22 -16.72
CA ALA A 3 -18.13 4.74 -16.13
C ALA A 3 -18.43 6.08 -15.42
N VAL A 4 -17.79 6.31 -14.29
CA VAL A 4 -17.87 7.58 -13.54
C VAL A 4 -16.98 8.59 -14.26
N ALA A 5 -17.48 9.82 -14.44
CA ALA A 5 -16.71 10.88 -15.08
C ALA A 5 -15.48 11.29 -14.24
N PRO A 6 -14.34 11.64 -14.86
CA PRO A 6 -13.13 11.99 -14.12
C PRO A 6 -13.29 13.09 -13.04
N PRO A 7 -14.06 14.17 -13.24
CA PRO A 7 -14.31 15.16 -12.18
C PRO A 7 -15.04 14.58 -10.97
N ASP A 8 -15.96 13.62 -11.18
CA ASP A 8 -16.70 12.96 -10.09
C ASP A 8 -15.78 12.00 -9.31
N ILE A 9 -14.77 11.43 -9.97
CA ILE A 9 -13.72 10.63 -9.29
C ILE A 9 -12.93 11.52 -8.32
N VAL A 10 -12.61 12.77 -8.72
CA VAL A 10 -11.94 13.73 -7.80
C VAL A 10 -12.81 13.99 -6.58
N THR A 11 -14.09 14.27 -6.78
CA THR A 11 -15.04 14.50 -5.69
C THR A 11 -15.11 13.27 -4.76
N ALA A 12 -15.28 12.08 -5.32
CA ALA A 12 -15.32 10.83 -4.55
C ALA A 12 -14.01 10.59 -3.77
N THR A 13 -12.86 10.98 -4.33
CA THR A 13 -11.55 10.87 -3.69
C THR A 13 -11.45 11.76 -2.45
N VAL A 14 -11.88 13.03 -2.56
CA VAL A 14 -11.91 13.99 -1.45
C VAL A 14 -12.89 13.52 -0.36
N ASP A 15 -14.10 13.10 -0.75
CA ASP A 15 -15.12 12.58 0.17
C ASP A 15 -14.63 11.34 0.93
N ALA A 16 -13.93 10.44 0.25
CA ALA A 16 -13.33 9.27 0.88
C ALA A 16 -12.24 9.67 1.89
N GLY A 17 -11.41 10.68 1.57
CA GLY A 17 -10.42 11.24 2.49
C GLY A 17 -11.05 11.84 3.75
N GLU A 18 -12.12 12.60 3.60
CA GLU A 18 -12.89 13.16 4.71
C GLU A 18 -13.51 12.07 5.59
N LYS A 19 -14.17 11.07 4.98
CA LYS A 19 -14.75 9.93 5.71
C LYS A 19 -13.72 9.20 6.56
N LYS A 20 -12.52 8.95 6.03
CA LYS A 20 -11.42 8.31 6.77
C LYS A 20 -11.02 9.11 8.02
N ALA A 21 -11.01 10.44 7.94
CA ALA A 21 -10.69 11.31 9.05
C ALA A 21 -11.73 11.26 10.20
N HIS A 22 -12.94 10.77 9.96
CA HIS A 22 -13.98 10.61 10.98
C HIS A 22 -14.04 9.19 11.59
N ILE A 23 -13.27 8.24 11.08
CA ILE A 23 -13.20 6.88 11.63
C ILE A 23 -12.49 6.93 13.00
N PRO A 24 -13.02 6.28 14.05
CA PRO A 24 -12.34 6.14 15.33
C PRO A 24 -10.95 5.49 15.18
N GLY A 25 -9.96 5.98 15.93
CA GLY A 25 -8.56 5.53 15.81
C GLY A 25 -8.39 4.03 15.96
N TRP A 26 -9.05 3.41 16.96
CA TRP A 26 -8.99 1.97 17.15
C TRP A 26 -9.54 1.16 15.96
N GLN A 27 -10.57 1.70 15.26
CA GLN A 27 -11.09 1.05 14.05
C GLN A 27 -10.11 1.17 12.88
N LEU A 28 -9.41 2.32 12.75
CA LEU A 28 -8.36 2.49 11.76
C LEU A 28 -7.22 1.49 12.00
N ALA A 29 -6.80 1.31 13.27
CA ALA A 29 -5.79 0.32 13.62
C ALA A 29 -6.25 -1.11 13.34
N LEU A 30 -7.49 -1.47 13.72
CA LEU A 30 -8.04 -2.80 13.47
C LEU A 30 -8.16 -3.10 11.96
N ARG A 31 -8.69 -2.14 11.17
CA ARG A 31 -8.78 -2.30 9.70
C ARG A 31 -7.41 -2.42 9.07
N GLY A 32 -6.42 -1.64 9.55
CA GLY A 32 -5.03 -1.74 9.11
C GLY A 32 -4.41 -3.08 9.48
N PHE A 33 -4.62 -3.55 10.71
CA PHE A 33 -4.18 -4.86 11.19
C PHE A 33 -4.71 -6.00 10.27
N LEU A 34 -6.01 -6.01 10.00
CA LEU A 34 -6.62 -7.03 9.14
C LEU A 34 -6.16 -6.94 7.68
N ALA A 35 -5.95 -5.72 7.17
CA ALA A 35 -5.50 -5.51 5.81
C ALA A 35 -4.12 -6.13 5.54
N VAL A 36 -3.19 -6.07 6.51
CA VAL A 36 -1.85 -6.67 6.34
C VAL A 36 -1.91 -8.19 6.26
N TYR A 37 -2.85 -8.85 6.92
CA TYR A 37 -3.04 -10.30 6.76
C TYR A 37 -3.38 -10.67 5.31
N LEU A 38 -4.26 -9.91 4.65
CA LEU A 38 -4.58 -10.15 3.24
C LEU A 38 -3.38 -9.88 2.32
N LEU A 39 -2.63 -8.81 2.60
CA LEU A 39 -1.41 -8.51 1.83
C LEU A 39 -0.32 -9.56 2.09
N GLY A 40 -0.15 -10.01 3.33
CA GLY A 40 0.78 -11.08 3.68
C GLY A 40 0.46 -12.39 2.97
N ALA A 41 -0.82 -12.79 2.97
CA ALA A 41 -1.26 -13.97 2.23
C ALA A 41 -1.05 -13.82 0.72
N ALA A 42 -1.37 -12.65 0.15
CA ALA A 42 -1.17 -12.38 -1.28
C ALA A 42 0.33 -12.35 -1.64
N THR A 43 1.19 -11.78 -0.78
CA THR A 43 2.64 -11.79 -0.96
C THR A 43 3.19 -13.22 -0.90
N THR A 44 2.79 -13.99 0.10
CA THR A 44 3.21 -15.39 0.23
C THR A 44 2.79 -16.20 -0.99
N LEU A 45 1.53 -16.06 -1.44
CA LEU A 45 1.05 -16.71 -2.65
C LEU A 45 1.91 -16.34 -3.87
N ALA A 46 2.17 -15.04 -4.07
CA ALA A 46 2.97 -14.56 -5.20
C ALA A 46 4.40 -15.13 -5.17
N VAL A 47 5.06 -15.08 -3.99
CA VAL A 47 6.42 -15.60 -3.82
C VAL A 47 6.48 -17.11 -4.04
N MET A 48 5.56 -17.88 -3.43
CA MET A 48 5.52 -19.34 -3.62
C MET A 48 5.31 -19.74 -5.07
N VAL A 49 4.43 -19.04 -5.80
CA VAL A 49 4.18 -19.34 -7.22
C VAL A 49 5.36 -18.93 -8.09
N THR A 50 6.01 -17.81 -7.79
CA THR A 50 7.25 -17.39 -8.46
C THR A 50 8.36 -18.44 -8.23
N ASP A 51 8.58 -18.85 -6.99
CA ASP A 51 9.57 -19.87 -6.62
C ASP A 51 9.28 -21.21 -7.31
N ALA A 52 8.05 -21.69 -7.28
CA ALA A 52 7.65 -22.96 -7.89
C ALA A 52 7.71 -22.96 -9.43
N THR A 53 7.51 -21.82 -10.08
CA THR A 53 7.46 -21.72 -11.55
C THR A 53 8.74 -21.17 -12.18
N GLY A 54 9.56 -20.45 -11.40
CA GLY A 54 10.71 -19.70 -11.90
C GLY A 54 10.33 -18.48 -12.76
N VAL A 55 9.03 -18.06 -12.76
CA VAL A 55 8.52 -16.99 -13.62
C VAL A 55 7.87 -15.89 -12.77
N GLU A 56 8.58 -14.78 -12.56
CA GLU A 56 8.17 -13.67 -11.68
C GLU A 56 6.80 -13.07 -12.03
N ILE A 57 6.49 -12.91 -13.31
CA ILE A 57 5.22 -12.30 -13.74
C ILE A 57 4.00 -13.13 -13.32
N VAL A 58 4.14 -14.45 -13.14
CA VAL A 58 3.03 -15.29 -12.69
C VAL A 58 2.64 -14.98 -11.26
N GLY A 59 3.63 -14.82 -10.37
CA GLY A 59 3.38 -14.34 -9.00
C GLY A 59 2.81 -12.93 -8.98
N ALA A 60 3.36 -12.03 -9.80
CA ALA A 60 2.90 -10.64 -9.87
C ALA A 60 1.45 -10.50 -10.32
N VAL A 61 0.96 -11.37 -11.21
CA VAL A 61 -0.46 -11.41 -11.63
C VAL A 61 -1.39 -11.77 -10.48
N LEU A 62 -0.95 -12.57 -9.51
CA LEU A 62 -1.78 -13.02 -8.39
C LEU A 62 -1.81 -12.02 -7.23
N PHE A 63 -0.74 -11.24 -7.03
CA PHE A 63 -0.62 -10.32 -5.90
C PHE A 63 -1.78 -9.32 -5.74
N PRO A 64 -2.38 -8.74 -6.81
CA PRO A 64 -3.47 -7.77 -6.68
C PRO A 64 -4.70 -8.25 -5.91
N ILE A 65 -4.85 -9.56 -5.70
CA ILE A 65 -5.96 -10.12 -4.89
C ILE A 65 -5.98 -9.50 -3.49
N GLY A 66 -4.79 -9.23 -2.90
CA GLY A 66 -4.68 -8.66 -1.56
C GLY A 66 -5.33 -7.29 -1.46
N LEU A 67 -4.92 -6.31 -2.30
CA LEU A 67 -5.52 -4.98 -2.27
C LEU A 67 -6.99 -4.99 -2.72
N THR A 68 -7.33 -5.83 -3.67
CA THR A 68 -8.71 -5.97 -4.13
C THR A 68 -9.65 -6.34 -2.98
N LEU A 69 -9.29 -7.33 -2.19
CA LEU A 69 -10.07 -7.75 -1.02
C LEU A 69 -10.10 -6.66 0.05
N VAL A 70 -8.97 -5.98 0.32
CA VAL A 70 -8.92 -4.86 1.28
C VAL A 70 -9.92 -3.77 0.90
N VAL A 71 -9.95 -3.34 -0.37
CA VAL A 71 -10.85 -2.28 -0.84
C VAL A 71 -12.32 -2.74 -0.80
N LEU A 72 -12.61 -3.96 -1.24
CA LEU A 72 -13.98 -4.48 -1.25
C LEU A 72 -14.55 -4.70 0.16
N LEU A 73 -13.72 -5.03 1.13
CA LEU A 73 -14.10 -5.18 2.55
C LEU A 73 -14.15 -3.84 3.30
N GLY A 74 -13.69 -2.74 2.68
CA GLY A 74 -13.60 -1.44 3.33
C GLY A 74 -12.55 -1.41 4.46
N TRP A 75 -11.52 -2.26 4.37
CA TRP A 75 -10.37 -2.19 5.25
C TRP A 75 -9.42 -1.09 4.79
N GLU A 76 -8.43 -0.74 5.63
CA GLU A 76 -7.68 0.48 5.42
C GLU A 76 -6.18 0.22 5.20
N LEU A 77 -5.63 0.90 4.19
CA LEU A 77 -4.19 0.99 3.99
C LEU A 77 -3.76 2.46 4.09
N VAL A 78 -2.70 2.72 4.86
CA VAL A 78 -2.13 4.06 5.00
C VAL A 78 -1.64 4.59 3.64
N THR A 79 -1.15 3.72 2.78
CA THR A 79 -0.69 4.05 1.42
C THR A 79 -1.82 4.58 0.54
N GLY A 80 -3.01 3.99 0.61
CA GLY A 80 -4.20 4.56 -0.01
C GLY A 80 -4.60 5.90 0.62
N ALA A 81 -4.55 5.99 1.97
CA ALA A 81 -4.88 7.23 2.69
C ALA A 81 -3.94 8.38 2.34
N TYR A 82 -2.68 8.13 1.98
CA TYR A 82 -1.72 9.14 1.53
C TYR A 82 -2.19 9.91 0.28
N GLY A 83 -2.91 9.24 -0.62
CA GLY A 83 -3.47 9.89 -1.81
C GLY A 83 -4.79 10.65 -1.57
N LEU A 84 -5.52 10.31 -0.49
CA LEU A 84 -6.89 10.78 -0.28
C LEU A 84 -7.03 11.83 0.82
N VAL A 85 -6.51 11.54 2.03
CA VAL A 85 -6.75 12.39 3.22
C VAL A 85 -6.13 13.79 3.08
N PRO A 86 -4.91 13.97 2.52
CA PRO A 86 -4.36 15.30 2.32
C PRO A 86 -5.18 16.18 1.36
N LEU A 87 -5.88 15.59 0.38
CA LEU A 87 -6.78 16.35 -0.50
C LEU A 87 -7.97 16.93 0.29
N ALA A 88 -8.53 16.18 1.23
CA ALA A 88 -9.59 16.68 2.12
C ALA A 88 -9.07 17.80 3.06
N VAL A 89 -7.77 17.77 3.44
CA VAL A 89 -7.12 18.87 4.16
C VAL A 89 -7.02 20.12 3.28
N MET A 90 -6.62 19.98 2.02
CA MET A 90 -6.53 21.09 1.07
C MET A 90 -7.90 21.75 0.82
N GLU A 91 -8.97 20.95 0.76
CA GLU A 91 -10.36 21.43 0.66
C GLU A 91 -10.90 21.99 1.99
N LYS A 92 -10.08 22.05 3.05
CA LYS A 92 -10.44 22.52 4.40
C LYS A 92 -11.57 21.73 5.07
N ARG A 93 -11.82 20.50 4.62
CA ARG A 93 -12.81 19.58 5.23
C ARG A 93 -12.24 18.83 6.43
N VAL A 94 -10.93 18.68 6.48
CA VAL A 94 -10.18 17.94 7.52
C VAL A 94 -9.03 18.80 7.99
N ARG A 95 -8.68 18.74 9.29
CA ARG A 95 -7.50 19.42 9.83
C ARG A 95 -6.25 18.54 9.66
N VAL A 96 -5.08 19.18 9.55
CA VAL A 96 -3.78 18.48 9.46
C VAL A 96 -3.60 17.48 10.62
N ARG A 97 -3.98 17.85 11.85
CA ARG A 97 -3.89 16.94 13.01
C ARG A 97 -4.72 15.66 12.85
N ASP A 98 -5.89 15.75 12.20
CA ASP A 98 -6.76 14.60 11.96
C ASP A 98 -6.16 13.71 10.88
N CYS A 99 -5.51 14.28 9.86
CA CYS A 99 -4.73 13.55 8.86
C CYS A 99 -3.57 12.77 9.51
N LEU A 100 -2.76 13.42 10.35
CA LEU A 100 -1.66 12.76 11.06
C LEU A 100 -2.16 11.66 12.03
N ARG A 101 -3.31 11.90 12.69
CA ARG A 101 -3.97 10.90 13.53
C ARG A 101 -4.37 9.64 12.72
N VAL A 102 -4.94 9.84 11.53
CA VAL A 102 -5.32 8.74 10.63
C VAL A 102 -4.08 7.90 10.29
N PHE A 103 -2.99 8.55 9.85
CA PHE A 103 -1.77 7.87 9.49
C PHE A 103 -1.16 7.11 10.68
N GLY A 104 -1.06 7.75 11.85
CA GLY A 104 -0.50 7.11 13.04
C GLY A 104 -1.24 5.84 13.47
N TRP A 105 -2.58 5.88 13.51
CA TRP A 105 -3.37 4.71 13.87
C TRP A 105 -3.28 3.59 12.83
N MET A 106 -3.26 3.92 11.54
CA MET A 106 -3.09 2.92 10.48
C MET A 106 -1.71 2.28 10.52
N ILE A 107 -0.64 3.08 10.66
CA ILE A 107 0.74 2.56 10.77
C ILE A 107 0.87 1.63 11.98
N LEU A 108 0.32 2.01 13.14
CA LEU A 108 0.29 1.15 14.32
C LEU A 108 -0.39 -0.20 14.02
N GLY A 109 -1.57 -0.15 13.39
CA GLY A 109 -2.29 -1.35 12.99
C GLY A 109 -1.49 -2.22 12.03
N HIS A 110 -0.86 -1.62 11.02
CA HIS A 110 -0.01 -2.34 10.06
C HIS A 110 1.21 -2.97 10.71
N THR A 111 1.87 -2.26 11.64
CA THR A 111 3.05 -2.81 12.33
C THR A 111 2.68 -4.04 13.16
N ILE A 112 1.64 -3.94 14.00
CA ILE A 112 1.20 -5.06 14.84
C ILE A 112 0.66 -6.20 13.97
N GLY A 113 -0.16 -5.86 12.97
CA GLY A 113 -0.73 -6.83 12.04
C GLY A 113 0.31 -7.54 11.20
N GLY A 114 1.33 -6.80 10.72
CA GLY A 114 2.43 -7.35 9.93
C GLY A 114 3.27 -8.34 10.71
N LEU A 115 3.64 -8.00 11.94
CA LEU A 115 4.38 -8.90 12.83
C LEU A 115 3.59 -10.18 13.15
N ALA A 116 2.29 -10.03 13.46
CA ALA A 116 1.42 -11.16 13.76
C ALA A 116 1.18 -12.04 12.52
N ALA A 117 0.96 -11.43 11.34
CA ALA A 117 0.81 -12.15 10.09
C ALA A 117 2.11 -12.87 9.70
N ALA A 118 3.26 -12.21 9.85
CA ALA A 118 4.57 -12.81 9.61
C ALA A 118 4.75 -14.07 10.47
N TRP A 119 4.52 -13.95 11.77
CA TRP A 119 4.62 -15.11 12.68
C TRP A 119 3.66 -16.24 12.28
N MET A 120 2.39 -15.95 12.04
CA MET A 120 1.39 -16.98 11.72
C MET A 120 1.69 -17.65 10.38
N ILE A 121 1.96 -16.87 9.34
CA ILE A 121 2.13 -17.39 7.99
C ILE A 121 3.45 -18.19 7.90
N THR A 122 4.55 -17.69 8.46
CA THR A 122 5.82 -18.42 8.44
C THR A 122 5.75 -19.69 9.28
N SER A 123 5.08 -19.67 10.43
CA SER A 123 4.87 -20.87 11.25
C SER A 123 4.10 -21.95 10.50
N VAL A 124 3.02 -21.57 9.79
CA VAL A 124 2.24 -22.51 8.99
C VAL A 124 3.05 -22.99 7.78
N LEU A 125 3.73 -22.07 7.08
CA LEU A 125 4.53 -22.38 5.90
C LEU A 125 5.62 -23.41 6.20
N THR A 126 6.27 -23.31 7.35
CA THR A 126 7.38 -24.21 7.76
C THR A 126 6.94 -25.36 8.65
N GLY A 127 5.63 -25.65 8.77
CA GLY A 127 5.13 -26.69 9.66
C GLY A 127 5.61 -26.51 11.11
N MET A 128 5.55 -25.28 11.65
CA MET A 128 6.07 -24.88 12.96
C MET A 128 7.61 -25.11 13.11
N GLY A 129 8.33 -24.99 12.00
CA GLY A 129 9.79 -25.17 11.93
C GLY A 129 10.26 -26.60 11.66
N THR A 130 9.34 -27.54 11.42
CA THR A 130 9.69 -28.93 11.04
C THR A 130 10.13 -29.05 9.57
N GLU A 131 9.74 -28.09 8.74
CA GLU A 131 10.05 -28.01 7.30
C GLU A 131 10.67 -26.64 6.97
N PRO A 132 11.92 -26.37 7.43
CA PRO A 132 12.56 -25.06 7.25
C PRO A 132 12.77 -24.69 5.76
N ASP A 133 12.95 -25.71 4.90
CA ASP A 133 13.16 -25.54 3.46
C ASP A 133 11.85 -25.61 2.64
N ALA A 134 10.71 -25.32 3.27
CA ALA A 134 9.42 -25.31 2.57
C ALA A 134 9.44 -24.32 1.38
N THR A 135 8.72 -24.67 0.31
CA THR A 135 8.61 -23.84 -0.90
C THR A 135 8.25 -22.40 -0.54
N GLY A 136 9.03 -21.44 -1.03
CA GLY A 136 8.85 -20.01 -0.78
C GLY A 136 9.47 -19.50 0.52
N ALA A 137 9.92 -20.37 1.46
CA ALA A 137 10.53 -19.90 2.71
C ALA A 137 11.84 -19.15 2.44
N GLN A 138 12.75 -19.78 1.68
CA GLN A 138 14.02 -19.15 1.31
C GLN A 138 13.79 -17.88 0.45
N ALA A 139 12.87 -17.93 -0.50
CA ALA A 139 12.55 -16.78 -1.34
C ALA A 139 11.99 -15.58 -0.53
N LEU A 140 11.21 -15.82 0.54
CA LEU A 140 10.79 -14.76 1.46
C LEU A 140 11.96 -14.21 2.29
N ALA A 141 12.91 -15.05 2.70
CA ALA A 141 14.11 -14.62 3.40
C ALA A 141 14.99 -13.75 2.49
N ASP A 142 15.24 -14.20 1.26
CA ASP A 142 16.02 -13.47 0.26
C ASP A 142 15.37 -12.12 -0.09
N LEU A 143 14.05 -12.09 -0.21
CA LEU A 143 13.31 -10.86 -0.47
C LEU A 143 13.46 -9.83 0.67
N ALA A 144 13.55 -10.26 1.93
CA ALA A 144 13.81 -9.35 3.05
C ALA A 144 15.22 -8.74 2.97
N VAL A 145 16.23 -9.52 2.57
CA VAL A 145 17.61 -9.06 2.33
C VAL A 145 17.63 -8.06 1.17
N GLU A 146 17.02 -8.39 0.05
CA GLU A 146 16.92 -7.50 -1.11
C GLU A 146 16.29 -6.14 -0.75
N LYS A 147 15.22 -6.16 0.03
CA LYS A 147 14.48 -4.96 0.43
C LYS A 147 15.15 -4.14 1.54
N THR A 148 16.28 -4.57 2.08
CA THR A 148 16.98 -3.87 3.17
C THR A 148 18.48 -3.77 2.91
N ILE A 149 19.18 -4.89 2.90
CA ILE A 149 20.65 -4.96 2.83
C ILE A 149 21.15 -4.45 1.48
N ALA A 150 20.47 -4.74 0.37
CA ALA A 150 20.87 -4.23 -0.95
C ALA A 150 20.92 -2.69 -0.99
N TYR A 151 19.97 -2.02 -0.35
CA TYR A 151 19.99 -0.55 -0.23
C TYR A 151 21.11 -0.06 0.70
N LYS A 152 21.35 -0.75 1.80
CA LYS A 152 22.44 -0.44 2.73
C LYS A 152 23.81 -0.54 2.07
N GLU A 153 24.03 -1.59 1.31
CA GLU A 153 25.29 -1.84 0.58
C GLU A 153 25.52 -0.85 -0.55
N ALA A 154 24.45 -0.34 -1.18
CA ALA A 154 24.56 0.72 -2.17
C ALA A 154 25.03 2.07 -1.57
N GLY A 155 25.10 2.18 -0.25
CA GLY A 155 25.57 3.36 0.48
C GLY A 155 24.48 4.40 0.75
N LEU A 156 24.80 5.31 1.67
CA LEU A 156 23.81 6.21 2.27
C LEU A 156 23.03 7.03 1.23
N VAL A 157 23.70 7.69 0.31
CA VAL A 157 23.03 8.57 -0.67
C VAL A 157 22.33 7.73 -1.74
N THR A 158 23.03 6.79 -2.35
CA THR A 158 22.51 5.96 -3.44
C THR A 158 21.38 5.06 -2.95
N GLY A 159 21.59 4.36 -1.85
CA GLY A 159 20.59 3.42 -1.31
C GLY A 159 19.33 4.12 -0.84
N LEU A 160 19.44 5.23 -0.07
CA LEU A 160 18.26 5.98 0.38
C LEU A 160 17.53 6.64 -0.79
N SER A 161 18.25 7.13 -1.81
CA SER A 161 17.62 7.67 -3.01
C SER A 161 16.88 6.57 -3.78
N TRP A 162 17.51 5.42 -3.97
CA TRP A 162 16.93 4.30 -4.70
C TRP A 162 15.65 3.80 -4.03
N VAL A 163 15.71 3.44 -2.75
CA VAL A 163 14.53 2.95 -2.02
C VAL A 163 13.41 3.99 -1.98
N THR A 164 13.73 5.28 -1.80
CA THR A 164 12.72 6.34 -1.74
C THR A 164 12.06 6.56 -3.11
N LEU A 165 12.84 6.61 -4.21
CA LEU A 165 12.27 6.77 -5.55
C LEU A 165 11.43 5.57 -5.97
N SER A 166 11.88 4.35 -5.66
CA SER A 166 11.09 3.12 -5.84
C SER A 166 9.76 3.21 -5.09
N ALA A 167 9.78 3.71 -3.86
CA ALA A 167 8.59 3.91 -3.04
C ALA A 167 7.65 5.00 -3.60
N VAL A 168 8.19 6.10 -4.17
CA VAL A 168 7.39 7.13 -4.86
C VAL A 168 6.61 6.51 -6.02
N LEU A 169 7.29 5.77 -6.89
CA LEU A 169 6.68 5.12 -8.04
C LEU A 169 5.67 4.04 -7.62
N CYS A 170 5.96 3.30 -6.57
CA CYS A 170 5.05 2.32 -6.00
C CYS A 170 3.72 2.96 -5.62
N ASN A 171 3.76 3.96 -4.75
CA ASN A 171 2.51 4.49 -4.20
C ASN A 171 1.80 5.46 -5.13
N TRP A 172 2.45 5.96 -6.17
CA TRP A 172 1.73 6.52 -7.30
C TRP A 172 0.74 5.49 -7.87
N LEU A 173 1.19 4.27 -8.17
CA LEU A 173 0.34 3.21 -8.72
C LEU A 173 -0.67 2.67 -7.70
N VAL A 174 -0.28 2.48 -6.44
CA VAL A 174 -1.18 1.96 -5.40
C VAL A 174 -2.31 2.95 -5.11
N ALA A 175 -2.00 4.24 -4.95
CA ALA A 175 -3.00 5.27 -4.75
C ALA A 175 -3.91 5.42 -5.97
N LEU A 176 -3.36 5.32 -7.20
CA LEU A 176 -4.18 5.23 -8.41
C LEU A 176 -5.13 4.04 -8.40
N GLY A 177 -4.69 2.86 -7.97
CA GLY A 177 -5.54 1.68 -7.84
C GLY A 177 -6.75 1.93 -6.92
N VAL A 178 -6.52 2.58 -5.78
CA VAL A 178 -7.59 2.98 -4.85
C VAL A 178 -8.51 4.02 -5.49
N ILE A 179 -7.96 5.07 -6.10
CA ILE A 179 -8.73 6.13 -6.77
C ILE A 179 -9.54 5.57 -7.94
N MET A 180 -8.93 4.72 -8.76
CA MET A 180 -9.60 4.09 -9.90
C MET A 180 -10.75 3.17 -9.47
N SER A 181 -10.76 2.66 -8.24
CA SER A 181 -11.92 1.92 -7.71
C SER A 181 -13.20 2.75 -7.66
N PHE A 182 -13.08 4.08 -7.63
CA PHE A 182 -14.22 5.00 -7.70
C PHE A 182 -14.76 5.20 -9.13
N SER A 183 -14.02 4.76 -10.16
CA SER A 183 -14.45 4.89 -11.56
C SER A 183 -15.58 3.94 -11.95
N SER A 184 -15.93 2.99 -11.07
CA SER A 184 -16.99 2.00 -11.33
C SER A 184 -17.85 1.77 -10.10
N SER A 185 -19.17 1.62 -10.33
CA SER A 185 -20.13 1.18 -9.31
C SER A 185 -20.25 -0.35 -9.22
N SER A 186 -19.75 -1.10 -10.21
CA SER A 186 -19.80 -2.56 -10.20
C SER A 186 -18.58 -3.17 -9.53
N THR A 187 -18.78 -4.28 -8.82
CA THR A 187 -17.68 -5.03 -8.17
C THR A 187 -16.62 -5.47 -9.18
N SER A 188 -17.03 -6.03 -10.32
CA SER A 188 -16.10 -6.47 -11.38
C SER A 188 -15.27 -5.30 -11.94
N GLY A 189 -15.90 -4.15 -12.18
CA GLY A 189 -15.19 -2.95 -12.63
C GLY A 189 -14.18 -2.44 -11.60
N LYS A 190 -14.50 -2.47 -10.31
CA LYS A 190 -13.57 -2.13 -9.23
C LYS A 190 -12.37 -3.09 -9.20
N ILE A 191 -12.63 -4.40 -9.32
CA ILE A 191 -11.57 -5.43 -9.36
C ILE A 191 -10.58 -5.11 -10.48
N LEU A 192 -11.06 -4.94 -11.71
CA LEU A 192 -10.20 -4.66 -12.86
C LEU A 192 -9.43 -3.33 -12.72
N ALA A 193 -10.10 -2.28 -12.22
CA ALA A 193 -9.48 -0.97 -12.01
C ALA A 193 -8.33 -1.02 -10.99
N ILE A 194 -8.47 -1.84 -9.94
CA ILE A 194 -7.43 -2.05 -8.91
C ILE A 194 -6.30 -2.94 -9.46
N TRP A 195 -6.66 -4.00 -10.20
CA TRP A 195 -5.73 -5.07 -10.57
C TRP A 195 -4.53 -4.58 -11.38
N LEU A 196 -4.78 -3.76 -12.40
CA LEU A 196 -3.73 -3.31 -13.31
C LEU A 196 -2.60 -2.51 -12.65
N PRO A 197 -2.86 -1.42 -11.90
CA PRO A 197 -1.77 -0.67 -11.27
C PRO A 197 -1.08 -1.47 -10.16
N ILE A 198 -1.79 -2.38 -9.49
CA ILE A 198 -1.22 -3.21 -8.43
C ILE A 198 -0.30 -4.30 -9.00
N LEU A 199 -0.72 -4.95 -10.08
CA LEU A 199 0.14 -5.86 -10.82
C LEU A 199 1.41 -5.16 -11.28
N THR A 200 1.27 -3.95 -11.82
CA THR A 200 2.38 -3.18 -12.38
C THR A 200 3.44 -2.88 -11.33
N PHE A 201 3.07 -2.33 -10.16
CA PHE A 201 4.07 -1.99 -9.15
C PHE A 201 4.76 -3.23 -8.59
N PHE A 202 4.02 -4.33 -8.42
CA PHE A 202 4.56 -5.56 -7.88
C PHE A 202 5.53 -6.24 -8.87
N ALA A 203 5.14 -6.30 -10.15
CA ALA A 203 5.99 -6.84 -11.21
C ALA A 203 7.29 -6.05 -11.42
N LEU A 204 7.29 -4.74 -11.10
CA LEU A 204 8.46 -3.87 -11.17
C LEU A 204 9.29 -3.86 -9.87
N GLY A 205 8.91 -4.65 -8.87
CA GLY A 205 9.63 -4.75 -7.60
C GLY A 205 9.63 -3.47 -6.75
N TYR A 206 8.67 -2.56 -6.97
CA TYR A 206 8.63 -1.27 -6.25
C TYR A 206 8.28 -1.43 -4.78
N GLU A 207 8.74 -0.48 -3.95
CA GLU A 207 8.72 -0.54 -2.50
C GLU A 207 7.39 -0.07 -1.90
N HIS A 208 6.66 -0.99 -1.27
CA HIS A 208 5.37 -0.73 -0.64
C HIS A 208 5.45 -0.88 0.89
N ALA A 209 5.31 0.23 1.63
CA ALA A 209 5.47 0.25 3.08
C ALA A 209 4.63 -0.80 3.81
N VAL A 210 3.34 -0.95 3.44
CA VAL A 210 2.45 -1.87 4.16
C VAL A 210 2.76 -3.33 3.85
N VAL A 211 3.16 -3.66 2.63
CA VAL A 211 3.64 -5.01 2.27
C VAL A 211 4.90 -5.34 3.07
N ASN A 212 5.80 -4.37 3.20
CA ASN A 212 7.07 -4.52 3.90
C ASN A 212 6.91 -4.67 5.43
N HIS A 213 5.79 -4.24 6.03
CA HIS A 213 5.46 -4.59 7.43
C HIS A 213 5.27 -6.09 7.64
N PHE A 214 4.95 -6.84 6.59
CA PHE A 214 4.88 -8.31 6.60
C PHE A 214 6.16 -8.93 6.07
N THR A 215 6.60 -8.55 4.86
CA THR A 215 7.66 -9.25 4.10
C THR A 215 8.98 -9.29 4.85
N ILE A 216 9.41 -8.15 5.41
CA ILE A 216 10.73 -8.08 6.08
C ILE A 216 10.71 -8.84 7.40
N PRO A 217 9.73 -8.64 8.31
CA PRO A 217 9.62 -9.48 9.50
C PRO A 217 9.47 -10.98 9.20
N ALA A 218 8.75 -11.35 8.13
CA ALA A 218 8.63 -12.76 7.73
C ALA A 218 9.99 -13.34 7.32
N GLY A 219 10.76 -12.63 6.50
CA GLY A 219 12.11 -13.04 6.15
C GLY A 219 13.06 -13.14 7.37
N MET A 220 12.98 -12.17 8.30
CA MET A 220 13.75 -12.23 9.56
C MET A 220 13.40 -13.47 10.38
N MET A 221 12.12 -13.85 10.46
CA MET A 221 11.67 -15.06 11.16
C MET A 221 12.10 -16.35 10.45
N LEU A 222 12.33 -16.27 9.13
CA LEU A 222 12.84 -17.37 8.31
C LEU A 222 14.38 -17.41 8.24
N GLY A 223 15.07 -16.58 9.02
CA GLY A 223 16.52 -16.62 9.15
C GLY A 223 17.31 -15.63 8.27
N ALA A 224 16.63 -14.68 7.62
CA ALA A 224 17.33 -13.61 6.90
C ALA A 224 18.21 -12.79 7.86
N ASP A 225 19.44 -12.51 7.46
CA ASP A 225 20.39 -11.66 8.21
C ASP A 225 20.04 -10.17 8.07
N VAL A 226 18.89 -9.80 8.64
CA VAL A 226 18.34 -8.45 8.65
C VAL A 226 18.01 -8.04 10.07
N SER A 227 18.63 -6.97 10.56
CA SER A 227 18.32 -6.45 11.88
C SER A 227 17.06 -5.54 11.85
N VAL A 228 16.46 -5.33 13.02
CA VAL A 228 15.37 -4.35 13.17
C VAL A 228 15.81 -2.93 12.73
N ALA A 229 17.07 -2.57 12.98
CA ALA A 229 17.62 -1.30 12.54
C ALA A 229 17.71 -1.22 11.01
N ASP A 230 18.10 -2.30 10.34
CA ASP A 230 18.12 -2.36 8.88
C ASP A 230 16.71 -2.23 8.31
N TRP A 231 15.74 -2.97 8.87
CA TRP A 231 14.33 -2.84 8.48
C TRP A 231 13.83 -1.41 8.59
N LEU A 232 14.06 -0.74 9.72
CA LEU A 232 13.53 0.60 9.94
C LEU A 232 14.24 1.67 9.11
N LEU A 233 15.59 1.66 9.09
CA LEU A 233 16.38 2.74 8.53
C LEU A 233 16.56 2.63 7.02
N TRP A 234 16.67 1.42 6.48
CA TRP A 234 16.93 1.19 5.06
C TRP A 234 15.68 0.83 4.25
N ASN A 235 14.57 0.58 4.95
CA ASN A 235 13.30 0.32 4.26
C ASN A 235 12.15 1.13 4.86
N GLN A 236 11.68 0.79 6.05
CA GLN A 236 10.37 1.21 6.52
C GLN A 236 10.19 2.74 6.55
N ILE A 237 11.14 3.48 7.09
CA ILE A 237 11.08 4.95 7.16
C ILE A 237 11.16 5.59 5.77
N PRO A 238 12.19 5.34 4.94
CA PRO A 238 12.29 5.95 3.61
C PRO A 238 11.14 5.51 2.70
N VAL A 239 10.63 4.28 2.82
CA VAL A 239 9.50 3.80 2.02
C VAL A 239 8.20 4.51 2.41
N HIS A 240 7.92 4.73 3.71
CA HIS A 240 6.76 5.54 4.09
C HIS A 240 6.83 6.96 3.56
N ILE A 241 8.00 7.60 3.59
CA ILE A 241 8.22 8.93 3.04
C ILE A 241 7.97 8.94 1.52
N GLY A 242 8.60 8.02 0.80
CA GLY A 242 8.41 7.90 -0.65
C GLY A 242 6.97 7.58 -1.04
N ASN A 243 6.32 6.65 -0.33
CA ASN A 243 4.92 6.32 -0.57
C ASN A 243 3.99 7.51 -0.29
N PHE A 244 4.25 8.32 0.76
CA PHE A 244 3.51 9.56 0.98
C PHE A 244 3.68 10.52 -0.20
N ILE A 245 4.90 10.77 -0.63
CA ILE A 245 5.19 11.67 -1.76
C ILE A 245 4.46 11.17 -3.03
N GLY A 246 4.62 9.91 -3.41
CA GLY A 246 4.02 9.36 -4.63
C GLY A 246 2.49 9.37 -4.61
N GLY A 247 1.89 8.93 -3.50
CA GLY A 247 0.44 8.92 -3.32
C GLY A 247 -0.16 10.31 -3.31
N PHE A 248 0.41 11.24 -2.56
CA PHE A 248 -0.11 12.60 -2.46
C PHE A 248 0.15 13.41 -3.73
N THR A 249 1.42 13.48 -4.21
CA THR A 249 1.76 14.40 -5.30
C THR A 249 1.35 13.87 -6.66
N LEU A 250 1.77 12.65 -7.03
CA LEU A 250 1.55 12.12 -8.36
C LEU A 250 0.12 11.59 -8.56
N ALA A 251 -0.42 10.84 -7.60
CA ALA A 251 -1.79 10.33 -7.72
C ALA A 251 -2.82 11.37 -7.29
N GLY A 252 -2.77 11.85 -6.05
CA GLY A 252 -3.76 12.75 -5.48
C GLY A 252 -3.79 14.11 -6.16
N LEU A 253 -2.71 14.89 -6.02
CA LEU A 253 -2.63 16.23 -6.62
C LEU A 253 -2.66 16.20 -8.14
N GLY A 254 -1.99 15.20 -8.75
CA GLY A 254 -2.00 15.04 -10.20
C GLY A 254 -3.42 14.94 -10.74
N LEU A 255 -4.23 14.03 -10.19
CA LEU A 255 -5.64 13.88 -10.56
C LEU A 255 -6.44 15.14 -10.25
N TYR A 256 -6.27 15.70 -9.04
CA TYR A 256 -7.00 16.87 -8.57
C TYR A 256 -6.83 18.06 -9.50
N PHE A 257 -5.62 18.45 -9.85
CA PHE A 257 -5.38 19.59 -10.72
C PHE A 257 -5.69 19.31 -12.20
N ALA A 258 -5.53 18.08 -12.65
CA ALA A 258 -5.82 17.71 -14.03
C ALA A 258 -7.33 17.66 -14.34
N GLN A 259 -8.18 17.33 -13.36
CA GLN A 259 -9.59 17.01 -13.59
C GLN A 259 -10.56 17.90 -12.83
N ARG A 260 -10.10 18.75 -11.89
CA ARG A 260 -10.99 19.64 -11.17
C ARG A 260 -11.53 20.70 -12.13
N THR A 261 -12.80 20.61 -12.49
CA THR A 261 -13.53 21.72 -13.08
C THR A 261 -13.75 22.78 -12.00
N ARG A 262 -13.32 24.04 -12.26
CA ARG A 262 -13.81 25.18 -11.49
C ARG A 262 -15.32 25.22 -11.70
N VAL A 263 -16.09 24.88 -10.70
CA VAL A 263 -17.48 25.29 -10.63
C VAL A 263 -17.41 26.81 -10.46
N ASP A 264 -17.61 27.58 -11.55
CA ASP A 264 -17.89 28.99 -11.43
C ASP A 264 -19.07 29.08 -10.46
N ARG A 265 -18.80 29.66 -9.28
CA ARG A 265 -19.88 30.14 -8.44
C ARG A 265 -20.52 31.27 -9.24
N THR A 266 -21.48 30.92 -10.09
CA THR A 266 -22.44 31.88 -10.59
C THR A 266 -23.15 32.40 -9.35
N GLU A 267 -22.86 33.64 -9.00
CA GLU A 267 -23.68 34.40 -8.06
C GLU A 267 -25.14 34.21 -8.46
N PRO A 268 -26.05 33.98 -7.51
CA PRO A 268 -27.46 34.02 -7.86
C PRO A 268 -27.73 35.40 -8.44
N ALA A 269 -28.23 35.42 -9.68
CA ALA A 269 -28.74 36.64 -10.29
C ALA A 269 -29.72 37.23 -9.29
N GLY A 270 -29.38 38.39 -8.74
CA GLY A 270 -30.28 39.15 -7.91
C GLY A 270 -31.45 39.60 -8.77
N ASP A 271 -32.65 39.22 -8.37
CA ASP A 271 -33.92 39.88 -8.73
C ASP A 271 -34.26 40.94 -7.68
#